data_879167e0e051ca82203c2e9fb14e382b
#
_entry.id   879167e0e051ca82203c2e9fb14e382b
#
_cell.length_a   1.000
_cell.length_b   1.000
_cell.length_c   1.000
_cell.angle_alpha   90.00
_cell.angle_beta   90.00
_cell.angle_gamma   90.00
#
_symmetry.space_group_name_H-M   'P 1'
#
loop_
_entity.id
_entity.type
_entity.pdbx_description
1 polymer ?
#
loop_
_entity_poly.entity_id
_entity_poly.type
_entity_poly.pdbx_seq_one_letter_code
_entity_poly.pdbx_strand_id
1 'polypeptide(L)'
;MQQATAGMAEACRVLETPVIGGNVSLYNESAGQAVHPTPVVGMVGLHEQTEWITTQHVKQAGDQIYLLGETTAEFGGSELQYMQFGKSFGRAPQIDLAIEHARLQLLQQAVQAGEVNAMHDVSEGGLAIALAEMTFGTNLGLTVQFDGPTLHLFSESQSRFIVTVPQAHVAAFEQRTGAQAIGVVTNDELLVIETADTRIEADRSTLQGDWEGAIACYMTSKD
;
A
#
# COMPACT_ATOMS: atom_id res chain seq x y z
N MET A 1 -21.17 -13.52 -1.91
CA MET A 1 -21.98 -12.36 -2.38
C MET A 1 -22.55 -11.55 -1.23
N GLN A 2 -23.41 -12.06 -0.37
CA GLN A 2 -24.08 -11.28 0.69
C GLN A 2 -23.09 -10.54 1.61
N GLN A 3 -22.05 -11.19 2.09
CA GLN A 3 -21.02 -10.56 2.95
C GLN A 3 -20.21 -9.50 2.20
N ALA A 4 -19.82 -9.76 0.94
CA ALA A 4 -19.10 -8.78 0.13
C ALA A 4 -19.96 -7.52 -0.10
N THR A 5 -21.26 -7.70 -0.44
CA THR A 5 -22.18 -6.57 -0.60
C THR A 5 -22.40 -5.81 0.71
N ALA A 6 -22.50 -6.51 1.84
CA ALA A 6 -22.65 -5.88 3.16
C ALA A 6 -21.41 -5.03 3.51
N GLY A 7 -20.20 -5.57 3.28
CA GLY A 7 -18.94 -4.84 3.52
C GLY A 7 -18.82 -3.59 2.65
N MET A 8 -19.11 -3.70 1.34
CA MET A 8 -19.14 -2.53 0.46
C MET A 8 -20.14 -1.47 0.93
N ALA A 9 -21.34 -1.88 1.32
CA ALA A 9 -22.35 -0.95 1.80
C ALA A 9 -21.98 -0.27 3.12
N GLU A 10 -21.26 -0.96 3.99
CA GLU A 10 -20.74 -0.40 5.23
C GLU A 10 -19.62 0.61 4.95
N ALA A 11 -18.65 0.25 4.11
CA ALA A 11 -17.57 1.13 3.69
C ALA A 11 -18.11 2.41 3.05
N CYS A 12 -19.06 2.30 2.11
CA CYS A 12 -19.70 3.47 1.48
C CYS A 12 -20.37 4.41 2.49
N ARG A 13 -20.98 3.88 3.54
CA ARG A 13 -21.62 4.70 4.57
C ARG A 13 -20.61 5.40 5.47
N VAL A 14 -19.56 4.69 5.90
CA VAL A 14 -18.56 5.24 6.81
C VAL A 14 -17.64 6.23 6.11
N LEU A 15 -17.25 5.92 4.87
CA LEU A 15 -16.38 6.78 4.08
C LEU A 15 -17.12 7.86 3.28
N GLU A 16 -18.44 7.94 3.44
CA GLU A 16 -19.31 8.92 2.76
C GLU A 16 -19.17 8.92 1.24
N THR A 17 -18.95 7.73 0.65
CA THR A 17 -18.77 7.54 -0.78
C THR A 17 -19.99 6.85 -1.39
N PRO A 18 -20.93 7.60 -1.99
CA PRO A 18 -22.16 7.02 -2.53
C PRO A 18 -21.90 6.19 -3.79
N VAL A 19 -22.62 5.07 -3.92
CA VAL A 19 -22.65 4.32 -5.17
C VAL A 19 -23.48 5.08 -6.19
N ILE A 20 -22.90 5.44 -7.32
CA ILE A 20 -23.54 6.19 -8.40
C ILE A 20 -23.99 5.32 -9.57
N GLY A 21 -23.54 4.08 -9.62
CA GLY A 21 -23.89 3.13 -10.67
C GLY A 21 -23.15 1.82 -10.53
N GLY A 22 -23.48 0.88 -11.39
CA GLY A 22 -22.83 -0.42 -11.46
C GLY A 22 -23.75 -1.46 -12.08
N ASN A 23 -23.20 -2.66 -12.26
CA ASN A 23 -23.96 -3.81 -12.72
C ASN A 23 -23.54 -5.07 -11.94
N VAL A 24 -24.35 -6.09 -12.01
CA VAL A 24 -24.04 -7.42 -11.50
C VAL A 24 -24.11 -8.40 -12.67
N SER A 25 -22.99 -9.08 -12.93
CA SER A 25 -22.94 -10.21 -13.83
C SER A 25 -22.56 -11.45 -13.02
N LEU A 26 -23.53 -12.35 -12.86
CA LEU A 26 -23.32 -13.55 -12.04
C LEU A 26 -22.68 -14.63 -12.88
N TYR A 27 -21.37 -14.77 -12.76
CA TYR A 27 -20.60 -15.88 -13.28
C TYR A 27 -20.04 -16.66 -12.11
N ASN A 28 -20.75 -17.72 -11.71
CA ASN A 28 -20.52 -18.39 -10.43
C ASN A 28 -19.57 -19.58 -10.54
N GLU A 29 -19.32 -20.06 -11.76
CA GLU A 29 -18.55 -21.30 -11.99
C GLU A 29 -17.73 -21.18 -13.28
N SER A 30 -16.50 -21.67 -13.25
CA SER A 30 -15.62 -21.81 -14.40
C SER A 30 -15.01 -23.20 -14.40
N ALA A 31 -15.16 -23.98 -15.49
CA ALA A 31 -14.62 -25.34 -15.64
C ALA A 31 -15.01 -26.28 -14.49
N GLY A 32 -16.25 -26.18 -13.98
CA GLY A 32 -16.76 -27.01 -12.90
C GLY A 32 -16.29 -26.60 -11.48
N GLN A 33 -15.65 -25.44 -11.38
CA GLN A 33 -15.22 -24.90 -10.08
C GLN A 33 -15.86 -23.56 -9.77
N ALA A 34 -16.27 -23.36 -8.51
CA ALA A 34 -16.80 -22.08 -8.07
C ALA A 34 -15.74 -20.99 -8.15
N VAL A 35 -16.14 -19.83 -8.67
CA VAL A 35 -15.28 -18.63 -8.68
C VAL A 35 -15.46 -17.82 -7.39
N HIS A 36 -14.41 -17.10 -6.99
CA HIS A 36 -14.48 -16.21 -5.84
C HIS A 36 -15.46 -15.05 -6.11
N PRO A 37 -16.27 -14.65 -5.12
CA PRO A 37 -17.18 -13.50 -5.25
C PRO A 37 -16.39 -12.20 -5.15
N THR A 38 -15.75 -11.78 -6.23
CA THR A 38 -14.84 -10.62 -6.29
C THR A 38 -15.56 -9.42 -6.86
N PRO A 39 -15.92 -8.41 -6.04
CA PRO A 39 -16.40 -7.13 -6.55
C PRO A 39 -15.23 -6.32 -7.12
N VAL A 40 -15.50 -5.60 -8.21
CA VAL A 40 -14.57 -4.59 -8.76
C VAL A 40 -15.18 -3.22 -8.47
N VAL A 41 -14.41 -2.35 -7.84
CA VAL A 41 -14.83 -1.00 -7.46
C VAL A 41 -14.02 0.03 -8.23
N GLY A 42 -14.71 0.90 -8.97
CA GLY A 42 -14.12 2.09 -9.56
C GLY A 42 -14.55 3.32 -8.75
N MET A 43 -13.62 4.24 -8.51
CA MET A 43 -13.86 5.48 -7.77
C MET A 43 -13.35 6.67 -8.55
N VAL A 44 -14.07 7.79 -8.49
CA VAL A 44 -13.66 9.07 -9.06
C VAL A 44 -13.65 10.11 -7.95
N GLY A 45 -12.52 10.80 -7.79
CA GLY A 45 -12.35 11.92 -6.89
C GLY A 45 -11.97 13.20 -7.66
N LEU A 46 -12.21 14.35 -7.06
CA LEU A 46 -11.87 15.65 -7.59
C LEU A 46 -10.81 16.32 -6.71
N HIS A 47 -9.68 16.70 -7.28
CA HIS A 47 -8.77 17.67 -6.66
C HIS A 47 -9.23 19.08 -7.03
N GLU A 48 -9.53 19.89 -6.02
CA GLU A 48 -9.91 21.30 -6.24
C GLU A 48 -8.70 22.16 -6.62
N GLN A 49 -7.49 21.74 -6.26
CA GLN A 49 -6.23 22.43 -6.55
C GLN A 49 -5.19 21.43 -7.06
N THR A 50 -4.45 21.83 -8.10
CA THR A 50 -3.41 20.99 -8.70
C THR A 50 -2.22 20.76 -7.77
N GLU A 51 -1.98 21.69 -6.83
CA GLU A 51 -0.93 21.62 -5.81
C GLU A 51 -1.11 20.46 -4.83
N TRP A 52 -2.34 19.95 -4.70
CA TRP A 52 -2.66 18.81 -3.83
C TRP A 52 -2.41 17.45 -4.50
N ILE A 53 -2.04 17.43 -5.78
CA ILE A 53 -1.76 16.17 -6.48
C ILE A 53 -0.50 15.54 -5.88
N THR A 54 -0.69 14.44 -5.18
CA THR A 54 0.36 13.64 -4.55
C THR A 54 0.44 12.28 -5.24
N THR A 55 1.64 11.89 -5.66
CA THR A 55 1.89 10.61 -6.32
C THR A 55 2.61 9.66 -5.37
N GLN A 56 2.65 8.37 -5.71
CA GLN A 56 3.33 7.37 -4.89
C GLN A 56 4.86 7.44 -4.95
N HIS A 57 5.44 7.96 -6.04
CA HIS A 57 6.89 7.92 -6.22
C HIS A 57 7.61 8.97 -5.38
N VAL A 58 8.70 8.55 -4.73
CA VAL A 58 9.58 9.45 -3.97
C VAL A 58 10.19 10.52 -4.87
N LYS A 59 10.38 11.74 -4.34
CA LYS A 59 10.73 12.92 -5.14
C LYS A 59 12.07 13.53 -4.79
N GLN A 60 12.52 13.42 -3.54
CA GLN A 60 13.69 14.13 -3.06
C GLN A 60 14.44 13.32 -1.99
N ALA A 61 15.75 13.20 -2.17
CA ALA A 61 16.62 12.66 -1.12
C ALA A 61 16.62 13.58 0.10
N GLY A 62 16.62 12.97 1.28
CA GLY A 62 16.51 13.65 2.56
C GLY A 62 15.09 13.76 3.10
N ASP A 63 14.06 13.48 2.29
CA ASP A 63 12.69 13.37 2.80
C ASP A 63 12.60 12.26 3.86
N GLN A 64 11.91 12.55 4.96
CA GLN A 64 11.66 11.56 6.00
C GLN A 64 10.52 10.64 5.59
N ILE A 65 10.66 9.35 5.92
CA ILE A 65 9.66 8.32 5.60
C ILE A 65 8.88 7.98 6.87
N TYR A 66 7.57 7.95 6.76
CA TYR A 66 6.64 7.60 7.83
C TYR A 66 5.76 6.43 7.42
N LEU A 67 5.47 5.54 8.37
CA LEU A 67 4.42 4.54 8.25
C LEU A 67 3.28 4.93 9.20
N LEU A 68 2.12 5.23 8.64
CA LEU A 68 0.90 5.40 9.41
C LEU A 68 0.14 4.08 9.43
N GLY A 69 -0.28 3.64 10.60
CA GLY A 69 -0.96 2.38 10.81
C GLY A 69 -0.08 1.32 11.43
N GLU A 70 -0.71 0.29 11.94
CA GLU A 70 -0.04 -0.80 12.65
C GLU A 70 0.13 -2.01 11.73
N THR A 71 1.31 -2.62 11.76
CA THR A 71 1.58 -3.88 11.08
C THR A 71 1.34 -5.02 12.05
N THR A 72 0.40 -5.89 11.71
CA THR A 72 0.08 -7.11 12.48
C THR A 72 0.39 -8.36 11.64
N ALA A 73 0.34 -9.54 12.23
CA ALA A 73 0.62 -10.81 11.54
C ALA A 73 -0.60 -11.30 10.73
N GLU A 74 -0.99 -10.56 9.71
CA GLU A 74 -2.17 -10.88 8.87
C GLU A 74 -1.74 -11.34 7.48
N PHE A 75 -1.75 -12.65 7.27
CA PHE A 75 -1.29 -13.30 6.03
C PHE A 75 -2.39 -14.08 5.31
N GLY A 76 -3.60 -14.12 5.86
CA GLY A 76 -4.71 -14.89 5.28
C GLY A 76 -5.19 -14.30 3.95
N GLY A 77 -5.00 -15.04 2.86
CA GLY A 77 -5.32 -14.57 1.51
C GLY A 77 -4.26 -13.69 0.86
N SER A 78 -3.12 -13.46 1.52
CA SER A 78 -2.04 -12.60 1.02
C SER A 78 -1.27 -13.21 -0.15
N GLU A 79 -0.58 -12.37 -0.92
CA GLU A 79 0.32 -12.81 -1.99
C GLU A 79 1.43 -13.72 -1.46
N LEU A 80 2.03 -13.40 -0.30
CA LEU A 80 3.03 -14.26 0.32
C LEU A 80 2.50 -15.67 0.58
N GLN A 81 1.27 -15.78 1.10
CA GLN A 81 0.64 -17.08 1.34
C GLN A 81 0.40 -17.84 0.03
N TYR A 82 -0.08 -17.14 -1.01
CA TYR A 82 -0.32 -17.74 -2.31
C TYR A 82 0.99 -18.24 -2.95
N MET A 83 2.05 -17.44 -2.89
CA MET A 83 3.39 -17.84 -3.39
C MET A 83 3.93 -19.08 -2.69
N GLN A 84 3.74 -19.19 -1.37
CA GLN A 84 4.26 -20.32 -0.59
C GLN A 84 3.45 -21.61 -0.75
N PHE A 85 2.13 -21.50 -0.87
CA PHE A 85 1.22 -22.65 -0.78
C PHE A 85 0.38 -22.90 -2.04
N GLY A 86 0.42 -22.02 -3.03
CA GLY A 86 -0.38 -22.12 -4.25
C GLY A 86 -1.89 -21.96 -4.03
N LYS A 87 -2.30 -21.46 -2.89
CA LYS A 87 -3.72 -21.29 -2.52
C LYS A 87 -3.89 -20.24 -1.43
N SER A 88 -5.05 -19.57 -1.43
CA SER A 88 -5.46 -18.67 -0.38
C SER A 88 -6.30 -19.40 0.68
N PHE A 89 -6.05 -19.13 1.96
CA PHE A 89 -6.79 -19.70 3.10
C PHE A 89 -6.66 -18.81 4.34
N GLY A 90 -7.35 -19.16 5.42
CA GLY A 90 -7.33 -18.38 6.67
C GLY A 90 -8.35 -17.27 6.69
N ARG A 91 -8.11 -16.28 7.54
CA ARG A 91 -8.95 -15.08 7.65
C ARG A 91 -8.35 -13.97 6.82
N ALA A 92 -9.20 -13.24 6.10
CA ALA A 92 -8.81 -11.98 5.49
C ALA A 92 -8.37 -10.97 6.57
N PRO A 93 -7.45 -10.05 6.25
CA PRO A 93 -7.07 -8.96 7.14
C PRO A 93 -8.30 -8.21 7.65
N GLN A 94 -8.22 -7.71 8.88
CA GLN A 94 -9.31 -6.97 9.50
C GLN A 94 -9.15 -5.49 9.23
N ILE A 95 -10.27 -4.79 9.05
CA ILE A 95 -10.30 -3.34 8.91
C ILE A 95 -11.26 -2.74 9.95
N ASP A 96 -10.83 -1.66 10.60
CA ASP A 96 -11.68 -0.76 11.37
C ASP A 96 -11.95 0.48 10.52
N LEU A 97 -13.17 0.58 10.00
CA LEU A 97 -13.54 1.67 9.10
C LEU A 97 -13.54 3.05 9.78
N ALA A 98 -13.72 3.12 11.09
CA ALA A 98 -13.64 4.40 11.81
C ALA A 98 -12.18 4.88 11.90
N ILE A 99 -11.25 3.97 12.18
CA ILE A 99 -9.81 4.24 12.17
C ILE A 99 -9.36 4.61 10.75
N GLU A 100 -9.80 3.85 9.74
CA GLU A 100 -9.52 4.14 8.33
C GLU A 100 -9.97 5.54 7.94
N HIS A 101 -11.23 5.89 8.20
CA HIS A 101 -11.80 7.20 7.88
C HIS A 101 -11.02 8.34 8.58
N ALA A 102 -10.75 8.20 9.87
CA ALA A 102 -9.99 9.21 10.62
C ALA A 102 -8.57 9.40 10.03
N ARG A 103 -7.92 8.31 9.62
CA ARG A 103 -6.58 8.36 9.01
C ARG A 103 -6.59 9.01 7.63
N LEU A 104 -7.57 8.67 6.79
CA LEU A 104 -7.76 9.31 5.48
C LEU A 104 -7.97 10.82 5.62
N GLN A 105 -8.81 11.27 6.57
CA GLN A 105 -9.01 12.70 6.83
C GLN A 105 -7.73 13.39 7.29
N LEU A 106 -6.95 12.74 8.15
CA LEU A 106 -5.68 13.26 8.64
C LEU A 106 -4.67 13.44 7.51
N LEU A 107 -4.53 12.43 6.65
CA LEU A 107 -3.65 12.46 5.47
C LEU A 107 -4.10 13.50 4.45
N GLN A 108 -5.40 13.63 4.21
CA GLN A 108 -5.95 14.67 3.35
C GLN A 108 -5.57 16.08 3.85
N GLN A 109 -5.67 16.32 5.14
CA GLN A 109 -5.25 17.59 5.75
C GLN A 109 -3.75 17.84 5.56
N ALA A 110 -2.90 16.82 5.72
CA ALA A 110 -1.47 16.94 5.53
C ALA A 110 -1.11 17.26 4.06
N VAL A 111 -1.79 16.61 3.10
CA VAL A 111 -1.64 16.91 1.66
C VAL A 111 -2.09 18.34 1.35
N GLN A 112 -3.23 18.78 1.85
CA GLN A 112 -3.74 20.14 1.64
C GLN A 112 -2.85 21.22 2.26
N ALA A 113 -2.15 20.89 3.34
CA ALA A 113 -1.16 21.77 3.97
C ALA A 113 0.20 21.79 3.25
N GLY A 114 0.38 20.97 2.20
CA GLY A 114 1.64 20.89 1.45
C GLY A 114 2.76 20.19 2.22
N GLU A 115 2.41 19.39 3.21
CA GLU A 115 3.38 18.69 4.08
C GLU A 115 3.93 17.39 3.46
N VAL A 116 3.30 16.88 2.40
CA VAL A 116 3.54 15.53 1.84
C VAL A 116 4.12 15.64 0.43
N ASN A 117 5.25 14.97 0.18
CA ASN A 117 5.84 14.85 -1.16
C ASN A 117 5.33 13.62 -1.92
N ALA A 118 5.25 12.47 -1.27
CA ALA A 118 4.74 11.24 -1.86
C ALA A 118 3.95 10.43 -0.83
N MET A 119 2.98 9.66 -1.30
CA MET A 119 2.17 8.79 -0.45
C MET A 119 1.75 7.53 -1.20
N HIS A 120 1.81 6.40 -0.52
CA HIS A 120 1.38 5.10 -1.05
C HIS A 120 0.62 4.33 0.03
N ASP A 121 -0.46 3.66 -0.33
CA ASP A 121 -1.12 2.70 0.52
C ASP A 121 -0.31 1.39 0.60
N VAL A 122 -0.40 0.72 1.72
CA VAL A 122 0.21 -0.61 1.89
C VAL A 122 -0.87 -1.66 1.69
N SER A 123 -0.84 -2.34 0.54
CA SER A 123 -1.83 -3.31 0.13
C SER A 123 -1.19 -4.68 -0.19
N GLU A 124 -1.35 -5.19 -1.40
CA GLU A 124 -0.84 -6.50 -1.84
C GLU A 124 0.69 -6.58 -1.73
N GLY A 125 1.18 -7.66 -1.14
CA GLY A 125 2.61 -7.85 -0.88
C GLY A 125 3.16 -7.09 0.33
N GLY A 126 2.35 -6.24 0.98
CA GLY A 126 2.68 -5.57 2.22
C GLY A 126 3.69 -4.41 2.09
N LEU A 127 4.31 -4.06 3.22
CA LEU A 127 5.18 -2.89 3.35
C LEU A 127 6.42 -2.98 2.44
N ALA A 128 7.02 -4.17 2.29
CA ALA A 128 8.22 -4.33 1.46
C ALA A 128 7.96 -3.96 0.00
N ILE A 129 6.84 -4.42 -0.56
CA ILE A 129 6.47 -4.16 -1.95
C ILE A 129 6.10 -2.70 -2.14
N ALA A 130 5.28 -2.12 -1.27
CA ALA A 130 4.91 -0.71 -1.35
C ALA A 130 6.15 0.22 -1.28
N LEU A 131 7.13 -0.07 -0.40
CA LEU A 131 8.40 0.66 -0.37
C LEU A 131 9.18 0.53 -1.68
N ALA A 132 9.23 -0.66 -2.29
CA ALA A 132 9.89 -0.86 -3.57
C ALA A 132 9.21 -0.05 -4.68
N GLU A 133 7.89 -0.12 -4.79
CA GLU A 133 7.09 0.60 -5.79
C GLU A 133 7.24 2.12 -5.69
N MET A 134 7.42 2.66 -4.49
CA MET A 134 7.69 4.09 -4.30
C MET A 134 9.00 4.54 -4.97
N THR A 135 9.94 3.65 -5.22
CA THR A 135 11.24 3.98 -5.87
C THR A 135 11.21 3.85 -7.38
N PHE A 136 10.24 3.12 -7.96
CA PHE A 136 10.22 2.83 -9.39
C PHE A 136 10.10 4.09 -10.25
N GLY A 137 10.85 4.14 -11.36
CA GLY A 137 10.90 5.31 -12.22
C GLY A 137 11.66 6.52 -11.66
N THR A 138 12.34 6.35 -10.52
CA THR A 138 13.19 7.39 -9.91
C THR A 138 14.66 6.97 -9.93
N ASN A 139 15.57 7.87 -9.53
CA ASN A 139 16.98 7.57 -9.28
C ASN A 139 17.29 7.64 -7.76
N LEU A 140 16.29 7.30 -6.94
CA LEU A 140 16.36 7.42 -5.49
C LEU A 140 16.23 6.03 -4.85
N GLY A 141 16.79 5.91 -3.66
CA GLY A 141 16.67 4.75 -2.79
C GLY A 141 15.96 5.10 -1.49
N LEU A 142 15.82 4.10 -0.63
CA LEU A 142 15.22 4.23 0.70
C LEU A 142 16.08 3.50 1.72
N THR A 143 16.26 4.09 2.89
CA THR A 143 16.76 3.39 4.08
C THR A 143 15.68 3.45 5.16
N VAL A 144 15.21 2.28 5.61
CA VAL A 144 14.06 2.14 6.50
C VAL A 144 14.43 1.26 7.70
N GLN A 145 13.97 1.65 8.88
CA GLN A 145 14.02 0.88 10.13
C GLN A 145 12.60 0.34 10.41
N PHE A 146 12.49 -0.97 10.58
CA PHE A 146 11.22 -1.63 10.89
C PHE A 146 11.38 -2.49 12.16
N ASP A 147 10.71 -2.12 13.23
CA ASP A 147 10.86 -2.74 14.56
C ASP A 147 10.18 -4.11 14.70
N GLY A 148 9.79 -4.74 13.60
CA GLY A 148 9.16 -6.06 13.55
C GLY A 148 10.01 -7.13 12.88
N PRO A 149 9.58 -8.40 12.94
CA PRO A 149 10.20 -9.49 12.20
C PRO A 149 10.10 -9.25 10.68
N THR A 150 11.10 -9.71 9.94
CA THR A 150 11.13 -9.59 8.45
C THR A 150 9.84 -10.11 7.80
N LEU A 151 9.29 -11.20 8.30
CA LEU A 151 8.04 -11.75 7.77
C LEU A 151 6.88 -10.74 7.79
N HIS A 152 6.83 -9.84 8.77
CA HIS A 152 5.77 -8.86 8.91
C HIS A 152 5.83 -7.74 7.85
N LEU A 153 6.96 -7.58 7.15
CA LEU A 153 7.05 -6.69 5.98
C LEU A 153 6.07 -7.10 4.87
N PHE A 154 5.73 -8.38 4.79
CA PHE A 154 4.83 -8.97 3.79
C PHE A 154 3.41 -9.22 4.32
N SER A 155 3.11 -8.72 5.50
CA SER A 155 1.73 -8.72 6.01
C SER A 155 0.88 -7.72 5.21
N GLU A 156 -0.38 -8.07 4.99
CA GLU A 156 -1.35 -7.23 4.28
C GLU A 156 -2.37 -6.60 5.25
N SER A 157 -1.91 -6.24 6.46
CA SER A 157 -2.74 -5.49 7.43
C SER A 157 -3.27 -4.22 6.80
N GLN A 158 -4.54 -3.94 7.03
CA GLN A 158 -5.26 -2.82 6.42
C GLN A 158 -4.93 -1.47 7.07
N SER A 159 -5.38 -0.39 6.46
CA SER A 159 -5.26 0.98 6.99
C SER A 159 -3.83 1.46 7.21
N ARG A 160 -2.90 1.08 6.34
CA ARG A 160 -1.50 1.54 6.40
C ARG A 160 -1.13 2.38 5.20
N PHE A 161 -0.36 3.44 5.45
CA PHE A 161 0.12 4.35 4.42
C PHE A 161 1.57 4.72 4.66
N ILE A 162 2.37 4.70 3.59
CA ILE A 162 3.73 5.24 3.59
C ILE A 162 3.66 6.67 3.09
N VAL A 163 4.32 7.57 3.80
CA VAL A 163 4.32 9.00 3.46
C VAL A 163 5.76 9.51 3.47
N THR A 164 6.14 10.29 2.47
CA THR A 164 7.42 11.02 2.50
C THR A 164 7.18 12.51 2.74
N VAL A 165 7.94 13.08 3.65
CA VAL A 165 7.79 14.45 4.16
C VAL A 165 9.10 15.20 4.01
N PRO A 166 9.12 16.37 3.32
CA PRO A 166 10.29 17.23 3.25
C PRO A 166 10.73 17.67 4.64
N GLN A 167 12.04 17.82 4.84
CA GLN A 167 12.61 18.20 6.14
C GLN A 167 11.99 19.48 6.71
N ALA A 168 11.58 20.42 5.87
CA ALA A 168 10.95 21.67 6.29
C ALA A 168 9.56 21.48 6.96
N HIS A 169 8.89 20.36 6.67
CA HIS A 169 7.52 20.08 7.14
C HIS A 169 7.46 18.96 8.21
N VAL A 170 8.58 18.35 8.55
CA VAL A 170 8.66 17.25 9.54
C VAL A 170 7.95 17.60 10.84
N ALA A 171 8.31 18.72 11.46
CA ALA A 171 7.73 19.10 12.75
C ALA A 171 6.20 19.31 12.69
N ALA A 172 5.69 19.90 11.61
CA ALA A 172 4.26 20.12 11.41
C ALA A 172 3.52 18.80 11.19
N PHE A 173 4.09 17.92 10.36
CA PHE A 173 3.53 16.60 10.07
C PHE A 173 3.49 15.71 11.33
N GLU A 174 4.58 15.65 12.10
CA GLU A 174 4.63 14.89 13.36
C GLU A 174 3.65 15.42 14.40
N GLN A 175 3.52 16.75 14.50
CA GLN A 175 2.52 17.35 15.39
C GLN A 175 1.08 17.00 14.99
N ARG A 176 0.81 16.96 13.67
CA ARG A 176 -0.50 16.61 13.11
C ARG A 176 -0.84 15.14 13.30
N THR A 177 0.10 14.25 13.01
CA THR A 177 -0.15 12.82 12.89
C THR A 177 0.23 12.03 14.12
N GLY A 178 1.14 12.54 14.96
CA GLY A 178 1.78 11.80 16.04
C GLY A 178 2.70 10.69 15.55
N ALA A 179 2.95 10.59 14.24
CA ALA A 179 3.81 9.58 13.65
C ALA A 179 5.29 9.84 13.95
N GLN A 180 6.08 8.77 13.94
CA GLN A 180 7.54 8.83 14.00
C GLN A 180 8.13 8.39 12.66
N ALA A 181 9.22 9.04 12.27
CA ALA A 181 9.93 8.65 11.05
C ALA A 181 10.50 7.24 11.20
N ILE A 182 10.32 6.44 10.15
CA ILE A 182 10.88 5.08 10.04
C ILE A 182 12.09 5.03 9.11
N GLY A 183 12.41 6.10 8.41
CA GLY A 183 13.50 6.09 7.44
C GLY A 183 13.66 7.41 6.70
N VAL A 184 14.50 7.34 5.68
CA VAL A 184 14.86 8.48 4.84
C VAL A 184 15.01 8.07 3.37
N VAL A 185 14.65 8.95 2.45
CA VAL A 185 14.92 8.82 1.02
C VAL A 185 16.40 9.11 0.74
N THR A 186 17.07 8.24 -0.02
CA THR A 186 18.50 8.31 -0.31
C THR A 186 18.81 8.55 -1.80
N ASN A 187 20.09 8.83 -2.12
CA ASN A 187 20.56 9.05 -3.50
C ASN A 187 21.27 7.83 -4.11
N ASP A 188 21.22 6.66 -3.47
CA ASP A 188 22.05 5.51 -3.83
C ASP A 188 21.31 4.42 -4.64
N GLU A 189 20.07 4.64 -5.00
CA GLU A 189 19.23 3.70 -5.75
C GLU A 189 19.08 2.32 -5.08
N LEU A 190 19.30 2.25 -3.75
CA LEU A 190 19.14 1.03 -2.98
C LEU A 190 17.88 1.08 -2.12
N LEU A 191 17.18 -0.04 -2.03
CA LEU A 191 16.19 -0.28 -0.99
C LEU A 191 16.86 -1.03 0.15
N VAL A 192 17.03 -0.36 1.28
CA VAL A 192 17.61 -0.93 2.49
C VAL A 192 16.55 -0.94 3.58
N ILE A 193 16.24 -2.13 4.11
CA ILE A 193 15.30 -2.30 5.24
C ILE A 193 16.01 -3.05 6.36
N GLU A 194 16.19 -2.39 7.48
CA GLU A 194 16.67 -3.01 8.73
C GLU A 194 15.45 -3.49 9.51
N THR A 195 15.41 -4.77 9.84
CA THR A 195 14.33 -5.38 10.65
C THR A 195 14.88 -5.87 12.00
N ALA A 196 14.02 -6.38 12.85
CA ALA A 196 14.45 -6.94 14.13
C ALA A 196 15.38 -8.16 14.00
N ASP A 197 15.32 -8.88 12.89
CA ASP A 197 16.01 -10.16 12.68
C ASP A 197 16.95 -10.18 11.47
N THR A 198 16.88 -9.23 10.55
CA THR A 198 17.79 -9.17 9.40
C THR A 198 17.87 -7.79 8.76
N ARG A 199 18.83 -7.63 7.85
CA ARG A 199 18.93 -6.51 6.92
C ARG A 199 18.66 -7.00 5.50
N ILE A 200 17.75 -6.32 4.83
CA ILE A 200 17.46 -6.50 3.41
C ILE A 200 18.12 -5.36 2.65
N GLU A 201 18.81 -5.70 1.57
CA GLU A 201 19.37 -4.72 0.65
C GLU A 201 19.11 -5.20 -0.78
N ALA A 202 18.50 -4.35 -1.58
CA ALA A 202 18.13 -4.67 -2.95
C ALA A 202 18.34 -3.44 -3.86
N ASP A 203 18.83 -3.70 -5.05
CA ASP A 203 18.98 -2.68 -6.10
C ASP A 203 17.60 -2.35 -6.70
N ARG A 204 17.28 -1.07 -6.77
CA ARG A 204 16.01 -0.56 -7.29
C ARG A 204 15.76 -1.02 -8.73
N SER A 205 16.79 -0.96 -9.59
CA SER A 205 16.61 -1.30 -11.00
C SER A 205 16.31 -2.78 -11.20
N THR A 206 16.88 -3.63 -10.35
CA THR A 206 16.58 -5.08 -10.32
C THR A 206 15.14 -5.32 -9.91
N LEU A 207 14.69 -4.69 -8.80
CA LEU A 207 13.31 -4.82 -8.33
C LEU A 207 12.30 -4.34 -9.37
N GLN A 208 12.56 -3.18 -9.99
CA GLN A 208 11.70 -2.64 -11.04
C GLN A 208 11.67 -3.54 -12.27
N GLY A 209 12.82 -4.08 -12.69
CA GLY A 209 12.92 -5.01 -13.82
C GLY A 209 12.12 -6.29 -13.60
N ASP A 210 12.18 -6.86 -12.41
CA ASP A 210 11.39 -8.04 -12.02
C ASP A 210 9.89 -7.72 -12.02
N TRP A 211 9.48 -6.57 -11.48
CA TRP A 211 8.09 -6.12 -11.43
C TRP A 211 7.51 -5.87 -12.82
N GLU A 212 8.19 -5.09 -13.67
CA GLU A 212 7.76 -4.78 -15.04
C GLU A 212 7.81 -6.02 -15.97
N GLY A 213 8.77 -6.90 -15.74
CA GLY A 213 8.99 -8.10 -16.54
C GLY A 213 8.05 -9.26 -16.26
N ALA A 214 7.36 -9.26 -15.13
CA ALA A 214 6.59 -10.41 -14.64
C ALA A 214 5.54 -10.93 -15.64
N ILE A 215 4.74 -10.05 -16.24
CA ILE A 215 3.70 -10.44 -17.22
C ILE A 215 4.33 -10.95 -18.52
N ALA A 216 5.35 -10.27 -19.04
CA ALA A 216 6.05 -10.68 -20.26
C ALA A 216 6.73 -12.03 -20.09
N CYS A 217 7.38 -12.26 -18.94
CA CYS A 217 7.99 -13.55 -18.60
C CYS A 217 6.93 -14.68 -18.54
N TYR A 218 5.80 -14.44 -17.90
CA TYR A 218 4.71 -15.41 -17.80
C TYR A 218 4.11 -15.75 -19.18
N MET A 219 4.01 -14.78 -20.08
CA MET A 219 3.47 -14.98 -21.44
C MET A 219 4.44 -15.76 -22.35
N THR A 220 5.74 -15.62 -22.15
CA THR A 220 6.78 -16.32 -22.97
C THR A 220 7.14 -17.70 -22.44
N SER A 221 6.89 -18.01 -21.19
CA SER A 221 7.24 -19.30 -20.55
C SER A 221 6.23 -20.43 -20.81
N LYS A 222 5.26 -20.25 -21.71
CA LYS A 222 4.21 -21.24 -22.05
C LYS A 222 4.46 -22.03 -23.32
N ASP A 223 5.71 -22.05 -23.85
CA ASP A 223 6.12 -22.89 -24.96
C ASP A 223 6.84 -24.17 -24.48
#